data_ca9ed8eb4cdac9bfee454b7cd06073fd
#
_entry.id   ca9ed8eb4cdac9bfee454b7cd06073fd
#
_cell.length_a   1.000
_cell.length_b   1.000
_cell.length_c   1.000
_cell.angle_alpha   90.00
_cell.angle_beta   90.00
_cell.angle_gamma   90.00
#
_symmetry.space_group_name_H-M   'P 1'
#
loop_
_entity.id
_entity.type
_entity.pdbx_description
1 polymer ?
#
loop_
_entity_poly.entity_id
_entity_poly.type
_entity_poly.pdbx_seq_one_letter_code
_entity_poly.pdbx_strand_id
1 'polypeptide(L)'
;GNVLTGKKVNLDGFLGFYHTFFSVIEESFDRPFVGWLHPGGKSKYSVFNAYFGSNKKSYDFTTLQNGSNRAFVPVDAWEKVFPMDIYINALARSIEANDIDEMEQLGIYECDEEDVALCSFVCPSKSDVGAIIRKGLDTIYFDK
;
A
#
# COMPACT_ATOMS: atom_id res chain seq x y z
N GLY A 1 4.85 8.63 9.31
CA GLY A 1 4.76 8.23 7.91
C GLY A 1 5.87 7.29 7.49
N ASN A 2 5.60 6.46 6.53
CA ASN A 2 6.58 5.54 5.96
C ASN A 2 6.80 5.83 4.47
N VAL A 3 7.93 5.37 3.92
CA VAL A 3 8.29 5.58 2.51
C VAL A 3 7.42 4.80 1.52
N LEU A 4 6.66 3.80 2.00
CA LEU A 4 5.87 2.92 1.15
C LEU A 4 4.50 3.51 0.80
N THR A 5 3.87 4.18 1.77
CA THR A 5 2.49 4.69 1.65
C THR A 5 2.30 6.09 2.24
N GLY A 6 3.38 6.75 2.63
CA GLY A 6 3.34 8.10 3.20
C GLY A 6 2.73 9.12 2.23
N LYS A 7 1.97 10.07 2.77
CA LYS A 7 1.45 11.20 1.99
C LYS A 7 2.51 12.29 1.88
N LYS A 8 2.72 12.80 0.65
CA LYS A 8 3.60 13.94 0.42
C LYS A 8 3.06 15.17 1.16
N VAL A 9 3.91 15.80 1.95
CA VAL A 9 3.62 17.06 2.61
C VAL A 9 4.21 18.21 1.79
N ASN A 10 3.47 19.29 1.65
CA ASN A 10 3.97 20.49 0.98
C ASN A 10 5.09 21.15 1.79
N LEU A 11 5.91 22.01 1.14
CA LEU A 11 7.03 22.71 1.78
C LEU A 11 6.60 23.55 2.99
N ASP A 12 5.38 24.09 2.97
CA ASP A 12 4.79 24.88 4.07
C ASP A 12 3.95 24.02 5.03
N GLY A 13 4.01 22.70 4.88
CA GLY A 13 3.24 21.76 5.69
C GLY A 13 3.87 21.51 7.05
N PHE A 14 3.06 20.99 7.96
CA PHE A 14 3.47 20.67 9.32
C PHE A 14 3.38 19.16 9.55
N LEU A 15 4.24 18.66 10.43
CA LEU A 15 4.12 17.31 10.94
C LEU A 15 2.89 17.23 11.86
N GLY A 16 2.05 16.20 11.69
CA GLY A 16 0.91 15.98 12.55
C GLY A 16 1.33 15.75 14.01
N PHE A 17 0.44 16.10 14.95
CA PHE A 17 0.75 16.10 16.38
C PHE A 17 1.29 14.77 16.91
N TYR A 18 0.76 13.65 16.39
CA TYR A 18 1.17 12.29 16.79
C TYR A 18 2.29 11.70 15.93
N HIS A 19 2.71 12.39 14.87
CA HIS A 19 3.78 11.90 14.02
C HIS A 19 5.14 12.15 14.66
N THR A 20 5.88 11.09 14.91
CA THR A 20 7.19 11.15 15.56
C THR A 20 8.37 11.20 14.60
N PHE A 21 8.16 10.82 13.34
CA PHE A 21 9.21 10.81 12.31
C PHE A 21 8.64 11.12 10.92
N PHE A 22 9.55 11.49 10.04
CA PHE A 22 9.26 11.74 8.62
C PHE A 22 10.27 11.01 7.75
N SER A 23 9.84 10.69 6.54
CA SER A 23 10.69 10.05 5.53
C SER A 23 10.89 10.97 4.35
N VAL A 24 12.07 10.94 3.76
CA VAL A 24 12.41 11.70 2.56
C VAL A 24 12.89 10.74 1.49
N ILE A 25 12.29 10.83 0.30
CA ILE A 25 12.71 10.05 -0.86
C ILE A 25 12.84 10.98 -2.07
N GLU A 26 13.65 10.58 -3.04
CA GLU A 26 13.84 11.33 -4.26
C GLU A 26 12.54 11.41 -5.08
N GLU A 27 12.14 12.60 -5.47
CA GLU A 27 11.01 12.80 -6.37
C GLU A 27 11.47 12.59 -7.83
N SER A 28 10.82 11.69 -8.54
CA SER A 28 11.12 11.41 -9.95
C SER A 28 9.84 11.43 -10.78
N PHE A 29 9.95 12.02 -11.96
CA PHE A 29 8.91 12.06 -13.00
C PHE A 29 9.32 11.33 -14.26
N ASP A 30 10.54 10.81 -14.30
CA ASP A 30 11.13 10.18 -15.49
C ASP A 30 10.54 8.80 -15.73
N ARG A 31 9.68 8.70 -16.74
CA ARG A 31 9.11 7.43 -17.19
C ARG A 31 9.82 6.95 -18.45
N PRO A 32 10.58 5.85 -18.39
CA PRO A 32 11.24 5.31 -19.56
C PRO A 32 10.19 4.90 -20.61
N PHE A 33 10.42 5.27 -21.87
CA PHE A 33 9.56 4.86 -22.98
C PHE A 33 9.47 3.33 -23.04
N VAL A 34 8.25 2.81 -23.10
CA VAL A 34 7.98 1.35 -23.08
C VAL A 34 8.68 0.59 -21.94
N GLY A 35 8.86 1.25 -20.79
CA GLY A 35 9.61 0.70 -19.67
C GLY A 35 9.06 -0.61 -19.11
N TRP A 36 7.78 -0.91 -19.31
CA TRP A 36 7.13 -2.16 -18.90
C TRP A 36 7.51 -3.36 -19.78
N LEU A 37 7.94 -3.15 -21.05
CA LEU A 37 8.45 -4.19 -21.95
C LEU A 37 9.95 -4.48 -21.75
N HIS A 38 10.63 -3.67 -20.97
CA HIS A 38 12.06 -3.85 -20.77
C HIS A 38 12.33 -5.17 -20.04
N PRO A 39 13.21 -6.05 -20.54
CA PRO A 39 13.43 -7.40 -19.99
C PRO A 39 13.96 -7.41 -18.55
N GLY A 40 14.32 -6.27 -18.01
CA GLY A 40 14.81 -6.12 -16.65
C GLY A 40 16.15 -5.41 -16.58
N GLY A 41 16.90 -5.69 -15.56
CA GLY A 41 18.19 -5.09 -15.25
C GLY A 41 18.33 -4.86 -13.74
N LYS A 42 19.52 -4.50 -13.35
CA LYS A 42 19.87 -4.34 -11.92
C LYS A 42 19.11 -3.19 -11.21
N SER A 43 18.43 -2.32 -11.95
CA SER A 43 17.71 -1.15 -11.40
C SER A 43 16.20 -1.38 -11.24
N LYS A 44 15.66 -2.49 -11.76
CA LYS A 44 14.22 -2.75 -11.68
C LYS A 44 13.88 -3.67 -10.51
N TYR A 45 12.97 -3.21 -9.68
CA TYR A 45 12.36 -3.99 -8.61
C TYR A 45 11.08 -4.65 -9.09
N SER A 46 10.83 -5.88 -8.65
CA SER A 46 9.58 -6.59 -8.85
C SER A 46 9.31 -7.49 -7.66
N VAL A 47 8.13 -7.38 -7.07
CA VAL A 47 7.67 -8.25 -5.97
C VAL A 47 7.67 -9.72 -6.37
N PHE A 48 7.30 -10.02 -7.61
CA PHE A 48 7.17 -11.37 -8.15
C PHE A 48 8.40 -11.84 -8.95
N ASN A 49 9.53 -11.13 -8.86
CA ASN A 49 10.74 -11.44 -9.62
C ASN A 49 10.50 -11.58 -11.15
N ALA A 50 9.61 -10.75 -11.70
CA ALA A 50 9.21 -10.80 -13.09
C ALA A 50 10.30 -10.33 -14.09
N TYR A 51 11.36 -9.72 -13.59
CA TYR A 51 12.43 -9.16 -14.41
C TYR A 51 13.74 -9.96 -14.25
N PHE A 52 14.45 -10.14 -15.37
CA PHE A 52 15.77 -10.76 -15.37
C PHE A 52 16.79 -9.87 -14.62
N GLY A 53 17.57 -10.44 -13.71
CA GLY A 53 18.66 -9.76 -13.01
C GLY A 53 18.23 -8.88 -11.85
N SER A 54 17.01 -9.00 -11.34
CA SER A 54 16.47 -8.20 -10.22
C SER A 54 16.91 -8.66 -8.82
N ASN A 55 18.06 -9.32 -8.68
CA ASN A 55 18.57 -9.85 -7.40
C ASN A 55 19.48 -8.86 -6.66
N LYS A 56 19.13 -7.58 -6.62
CA LYS A 56 19.82 -6.63 -5.75
C LYS A 56 19.38 -6.76 -4.30
N LYS A 57 20.32 -6.57 -3.37
CA LYS A 57 20.03 -6.51 -1.92
C LYS A 57 19.40 -5.18 -1.51
N SER A 58 19.53 -4.13 -2.32
CA SER A 58 18.97 -2.80 -2.06
C SER A 58 18.56 -2.13 -3.35
N TYR A 59 17.50 -1.33 -3.28
CA TYR A 59 16.97 -0.54 -4.38
C TYR A 59 16.77 0.89 -3.92
N ASP A 60 17.11 1.84 -4.79
CA ASP A 60 16.83 3.26 -4.57
C ASP A 60 15.43 3.53 -5.09
N PHE A 61 14.46 3.59 -4.19
CA PHE A 61 13.09 3.90 -4.53
C PHE A 61 12.90 5.41 -4.68
N THR A 62 12.09 5.79 -5.67
CA THR A 62 11.64 7.15 -5.91
C THR A 62 10.13 7.24 -5.71
N THR A 63 9.56 8.44 -5.81
CA THR A 63 8.11 8.64 -5.74
C THR A 63 7.35 8.09 -6.95
N LEU A 64 8.04 7.56 -7.96
CA LEU A 64 7.43 7.09 -9.19
C LEU A 64 6.66 5.78 -8.97
N GLN A 65 5.35 5.85 -9.05
CA GLN A 65 4.50 4.66 -9.15
C GLN A 65 4.43 4.19 -10.60
N ASN A 66 4.93 2.98 -10.86
CA ASN A 66 4.82 2.34 -12.16
C ASN A 66 3.47 1.63 -12.29
N GLY A 67 2.66 2.07 -13.24
CA GLY A 67 1.29 1.57 -13.45
C GLY A 67 0.22 2.56 -12.97
N SER A 68 -1.02 2.25 -13.25
CA SER A 68 -2.20 2.99 -12.82
C SER A 68 -2.98 2.23 -11.74
N ASN A 69 -3.73 2.95 -10.94
CA ASN A 69 -4.67 2.35 -10.00
C ASN A 69 -5.71 1.53 -10.76
N ARG A 70 -6.02 0.37 -10.23
CA ARG A 70 -7.01 -0.56 -10.77
C ARG A 70 -7.96 -0.98 -9.67
N ALA A 71 -9.10 -1.56 -10.07
CA ALA A 71 -10.01 -2.19 -9.14
C ALA A 71 -9.28 -3.25 -8.30
N PHE A 72 -9.65 -3.35 -7.05
CA PHE A 72 -9.11 -4.33 -6.13
C PHE A 72 -9.36 -5.76 -6.65
N VAL A 73 -8.30 -6.54 -6.72
CA VAL A 73 -8.37 -7.98 -7.03
C VAL A 73 -7.78 -8.74 -5.86
N PRO A 74 -8.55 -9.63 -5.22
CA PRO A 74 -8.06 -10.43 -4.11
C PRO A 74 -7.02 -11.43 -4.61
N VAL A 75 -5.80 -11.22 -4.22
CA VAL A 75 -4.67 -12.10 -4.50
C VAL A 75 -3.91 -12.35 -3.21
N ASP A 76 -3.30 -13.51 -3.08
CA ASP A 76 -2.56 -13.91 -1.87
C ASP A 76 -1.34 -13.03 -1.53
N ALA A 77 -1.10 -11.98 -2.31
CA ALA A 77 0.04 -11.11 -2.10
C ALA A 77 -0.03 -10.37 -0.75
N TRP A 78 -1.22 -9.97 -0.34
CA TRP A 78 -1.42 -9.28 0.93
C TRP A 78 -1.26 -10.21 2.11
N GLU A 79 -1.84 -11.40 2.06
CA GLU A 79 -1.76 -12.41 3.12
C GLU A 79 -0.31 -12.81 3.45
N LYS A 80 0.59 -12.70 2.46
CA LYS A 80 2.01 -13.05 2.64
C LYS A 80 2.82 -12.01 3.39
N VAL A 81 2.34 -10.78 3.47
CA VAL A 81 3.08 -9.65 4.05
C VAL A 81 2.35 -8.99 5.21
N PHE A 82 1.09 -9.33 5.42
CA PHE A 82 0.32 -8.80 6.53
C PHE A 82 0.81 -9.41 7.85
N PRO A 83 1.10 -8.58 8.86
CA PRO A 83 1.79 -9.05 10.08
C PRO A 83 0.86 -9.72 11.11
N MET A 84 -0.44 -9.72 10.87
CA MET A 84 -1.44 -10.26 11.80
C MET A 84 -2.19 -11.45 11.23
N ASP A 85 -2.76 -12.29 12.11
CA ASP A 85 -3.57 -13.45 11.73
C ASP A 85 -5.03 -13.04 11.45
N ILE A 86 -5.20 -12.15 10.49
CA ILE A 86 -6.49 -11.64 10.02
C ILE A 86 -6.57 -11.84 8.51
N TYR A 87 -7.72 -12.24 8.00
CA TYR A 87 -7.96 -12.39 6.56
C TYR A 87 -8.15 -11.02 5.89
N ILE A 88 -7.03 -10.34 5.62
CA ILE A 88 -7.02 -8.96 5.12
C ILE A 88 -7.78 -8.79 3.78
N ASN A 89 -7.79 -9.80 2.91
CA ASN A 89 -8.56 -9.76 1.67
C ASN A 89 -10.07 -9.82 1.92
N ALA A 90 -10.52 -10.61 2.89
CA ALA A 90 -11.92 -10.67 3.28
C ALA A 90 -12.35 -9.36 3.93
N LEU A 91 -11.54 -8.85 4.86
CA LEU A 91 -11.78 -7.57 5.54
C LEU A 91 -11.88 -6.40 4.54
N ALA A 92 -11.00 -6.31 3.57
CA ALA A 92 -11.08 -5.25 2.56
C ALA A 92 -12.36 -5.34 1.72
N ARG A 93 -12.86 -6.53 1.46
CA ARG A 93 -14.14 -6.72 0.73
C ARG A 93 -15.34 -6.32 1.57
N SER A 94 -15.38 -6.69 2.85
CA SER A 94 -16.47 -6.29 3.75
C SER A 94 -16.54 -4.77 3.88
N ILE A 95 -15.37 -4.10 3.93
CA ILE A 95 -15.28 -2.63 3.92
C ILE A 95 -15.84 -2.04 2.61
N GLU A 96 -15.46 -2.58 1.47
CA GLU A 96 -15.99 -2.10 0.18
C GLU A 96 -17.50 -2.37 0.02
N ALA A 97 -18.00 -3.46 0.62
CA ALA A 97 -19.42 -3.77 0.66
C ALA A 97 -20.20 -2.97 1.72
N ASN A 98 -19.51 -2.25 2.62
CA ASN A 98 -20.05 -1.59 3.81
C ASN A 98 -20.83 -2.57 4.74
N ASP A 99 -20.34 -3.80 4.87
CA ASP A 99 -20.88 -4.80 5.77
C ASP A 99 -20.20 -4.70 7.15
N ILE A 100 -20.83 -3.93 8.04
CA ILE A 100 -20.28 -3.62 9.37
C ILE A 100 -20.16 -4.88 10.21
N ASP A 101 -21.15 -5.76 10.17
CA ASP A 101 -21.16 -6.98 10.98
C ASP A 101 -19.99 -7.90 10.59
N GLU A 102 -19.72 -8.02 9.30
CA GLU A 102 -18.57 -8.80 8.80
C GLU A 102 -17.24 -8.12 9.11
N MET A 103 -17.14 -6.78 9.00
CA MET A 103 -15.94 -6.04 9.39
C MET A 103 -15.56 -6.30 10.86
N GLU A 104 -16.54 -6.24 11.78
CA GLU A 104 -16.32 -6.48 13.21
C GLU A 104 -15.89 -7.92 13.46
N GLN A 105 -16.53 -8.90 12.83
CA GLN A 105 -16.17 -10.32 12.95
C GLN A 105 -14.77 -10.63 12.42
N LEU A 106 -14.35 -9.94 11.40
CA LEU A 106 -13.02 -10.09 10.78
C LEU A 106 -11.90 -9.34 11.53
N GLY A 107 -12.23 -8.56 12.57
CA GLY A 107 -11.24 -7.93 13.44
C GLY A 107 -10.75 -6.56 12.97
N ILE A 108 -11.59 -5.75 12.35
CA ILE A 108 -11.21 -4.40 11.88
C ILE A 108 -10.65 -3.52 13.01
N TYR A 109 -11.11 -3.69 14.25
CA TYR A 109 -10.64 -2.89 15.40
C TYR A 109 -9.18 -3.18 15.80
N GLU A 110 -8.62 -4.27 15.34
CA GLU A 110 -7.24 -4.64 15.60
C GLU A 110 -6.28 -4.07 14.54
N CYS A 111 -6.81 -3.52 13.44
CA CYS A 111 -6.03 -3.03 12.31
C CYS A 111 -5.87 -1.51 12.36
N ASP A 112 -4.66 -1.04 12.07
CA ASP A 112 -4.40 0.38 11.78
C ASP A 112 -3.88 0.56 10.35
N GLU A 113 -3.94 1.78 9.84
CA GLU A 113 -3.46 2.13 8.49
C GLU A 113 -1.99 1.75 8.26
N GLU A 114 -1.18 1.82 9.31
CA GLU A 114 0.25 1.55 9.25
C GLU A 114 0.55 0.05 9.10
N ASP A 115 -0.30 -0.82 9.63
CA ASP A 115 -0.11 -2.27 9.58
C ASP A 115 -0.24 -2.82 8.15
N VAL A 116 -1.05 -2.15 7.33
CA VAL A 116 -1.30 -2.54 5.93
C VAL A 116 -0.39 -1.84 4.90
N ALA A 117 0.61 -1.12 5.35
CA ALA A 117 1.53 -0.40 4.45
C ALA A 117 2.23 -1.33 3.46
N LEU A 118 2.68 -2.51 3.91
CA LEU A 118 3.26 -3.52 3.03
C LEU A 118 2.25 -4.10 2.05
N CYS A 119 0.98 -4.23 2.45
CA CYS A 119 -0.09 -4.69 1.56
C CYS A 119 -0.26 -3.72 0.38
N SER A 120 -0.29 -2.42 0.65
CA SER A 120 -0.34 -1.38 -0.39
C SER A 120 0.89 -1.45 -1.32
N PHE A 121 2.08 -1.67 -0.76
CA PHE A 121 3.32 -1.75 -1.53
C PHE A 121 3.35 -2.94 -2.48
N VAL A 122 2.94 -4.12 -2.04
CA VAL A 122 2.95 -5.34 -2.87
C VAL A 122 1.73 -5.45 -3.78
N CYS A 123 0.72 -4.62 -3.60
CA CYS A 123 -0.54 -4.70 -4.34
C CYS A 123 -0.34 -4.54 -5.86
N PRO A 124 -0.70 -5.54 -6.68
CA PRO A 124 -0.59 -5.43 -8.13
C PRO A 124 -1.58 -4.41 -8.71
N SER A 125 -2.69 -4.15 -8.02
CA SER A 125 -3.71 -3.18 -8.41
C SER A 125 -3.39 -1.75 -7.97
N LYS A 126 -2.31 -1.53 -7.20
CA LYS A 126 -1.94 -0.23 -6.63
C LYS A 126 -3.01 0.36 -5.71
N SER A 127 -3.78 -0.52 -5.04
CA SER A 127 -4.79 -0.10 -4.06
C SER A 127 -4.12 0.52 -2.84
N ASP A 128 -4.67 1.61 -2.35
CA ASP A 128 -4.31 2.19 -1.06
C ASP A 128 -5.07 1.45 0.04
N VAL A 129 -4.46 0.39 0.57
CA VAL A 129 -5.10 -0.47 1.57
C VAL A 129 -5.28 0.28 2.89
N GLY A 130 -4.36 1.19 3.22
CA GLY A 130 -4.51 2.06 4.40
C GLY A 130 -5.77 2.92 4.32
N ALA A 131 -6.03 3.53 3.16
CA ALA A 131 -7.25 4.29 2.96
C ALA A 131 -8.53 3.43 3.03
N ILE A 132 -8.46 2.15 2.61
CA ILE A 132 -9.57 1.20 2.75
C ILE A 132 -9.84 0.93 4.23
N ILE A 133 -8.83 0.61 5.03
CA ILE A 133 -8.99 0.39 6.48
C ILE A 133 -9.56 1.64 7.16
N ARG A 134 -9.02 2.82 6.87
CA ARG A 134 -9.53 4.09 7.41
C ARG A 134 -11.01 4.30 7.09
N LYS A 135 -11.40 4.06 5.84
CA LYS A 135 -12.81 4.12 5.43
C LYS A 135 -13.69 3.19 6.27
N GLY A 136 -13.26 1.96 6.51
CA GLY A 136 -14.00 1.00 7.34
C GLY A 136 -14.16 1.47 8.79
N LEU A 137 -13.06 1.93 9.41
CA LEU A 137 -13.09 2.46 10.77
C LEU A 137 -13.98 3.70 10.89
N ASP A 138 -13.90 4.62 9.93
CA ASP A 138 -14.73 5.82 9.89
C ASP A 138 -16.21 5.45 9.70
N THR A 139 -16.55 4.48 8.83
CA THR A 139 -17.91 3.99 8.63
C THR A 139 -18.50 3.50 9.95
N ILE A 140 -17.79 2.63 10.66
CA ILE A 140 -18.27 2.11 11.95
C ILE A 140 -18.41 3.21 13.00
N TYR A 141 -17.48 4.19 13.00
CA TYR A 141 -17.52 5.28 13.96
C TYR A 141 -18.72 6.22 13.77
N PHE A 142 -19.09 6.49 12.53
CA PHE A 142 -20.17 7.41 12.20
C PHE A 142 -21.56 6.78 12.11
N ASP A 143 -21.64 5.45 11.88
CA ASP A 143 -22.91 4.71 11.81
C ASP A 143 -23.40 4.21 13.20
N LYS A 144 -22.63 4.45 14.26
CA LYS A 144 -23.03 4.25 15.67
C LYS A 144 -23.59 5.54 16.26
#